data_d42e65f4cf76e8fcf5cdb453db29063e
#
_entry.id   d42e65f4cf76e8fcf5cdb453db29063e
#
_cell.length_a   1.000
_cell.length_b   1.000
_cell.length_c   1.000
_cell.angle_alpha   90.00
_cell.angle_beta   90.00
_cell.angle_gamma   90.00
#
_symmetry.space_group_name_H-M   'P 1'
#
loop_
_entity.id
_entity.type
_entity.pdbx_description
1 polymer ?
#
loop_
_entity_poly.entity_id
_entity_poly.type
_entity_poly.pdbx_seq_one_letter_code
_entity_poly.pdbx_strand_id
1 'polypeptide(L)'
;MPALVTPFTDDGKSVDEERLRRLIGHLIDLGVNGLVPCGTTGEFQNLSEQERRRVVEVTIDEANGRVPVIAGAGSSGTDLAIEKTRHAKDAGADAAIIVTPYYHKPANRGLYEHFRRIAEAVDIPIVVYNIPQATGVSLPWQIVEDLVEIPNIAGLKDSSGELRFILAVLEKVGDRLPVVCGHDEVALPALAVGCSGVILASANVYPDYYLKMYKAVQEGRLGDARQIQRTLQKMSRFMAKSGPVATKAALNMMGINVGPLRLPLSVGGELSYEERDELRLDLEKIGKVKPRVVEVEAPSAKPLAERFSKVGIGQEEIQRSALRIGEALAGDEPEVAHIDLLMGKKDGPVGAAFAQAKASPALGHEPLLAILEPNLAVKPPTLLVPTVSIRGMRDASLVYGPAQAGAAKAVVDSVADGTIPQVTVEEIVIIANIFVHPAAVDRKRVYINNYKAMRHAVRRAMEGWPSAGELIENKERAKHPFKYTP
;
A
#
# COMPACT_ATOMS: atom_id res chain seq x y z
N MET A 1 1.41 -20.38 6.55
CA MET A 1 1.40 -20.77 5.12
C MET A 1 1.10 -19.56 4.26
N PRO A 2 1.83 -19.31 3.16
CA PRO A 2 1.48 -18.28 2.18
C PRO A 2 0.32 -18.73 1.28
N ALA A 3 -0.69 -17.85 1.13
CA ALA A 3 -1.62 -17.91 0.02
C ALA A 3 -0.86 -17.34 -1.19
N LEU A 4 -0.33 -18.22 -2.05
CA LEU A 4 0.61 -17.84 -3.10
C LEU A 4 0.03 -16.83 -4.08
N VAL A 5 0.82 -15.83 -4.47
CA VAL A 5 0.56 -15.05 -5.68
C VAL A 5 0.86 -15.92 -6.91
N THR A 6 0.20 -15.65 -8.03
CA THR A 6 0.53 -16.27 -9.33
C THR A 6 1.42 -15.30 -10.12
N PRO A 7 2.70 -15.62 -10.34
CA PRO A 7 3.56 -14.82 -11.19
C PRO A 7 3.12 -14.84 -12.65
N PHE A 8 3.21 -13.68 -13.31
CA PHE A 8 2.94 -13.55 -14.73
C PHE A 8 4.16 -13.03 -15.49
N THR A 9 4.18 -13.28 -16.80
CA THR A 9 5.12 -12.65 -17.74
C THR A 9 5.00 -11.12 -17.69
N ASP A 10 6.01 -10.39 -18.15
CA ASP A 10 6.03 -8.93 -18.05
C ASP A 10 4.88 -8.25 -18.80
N ASP A 11 4.33 -8.90 -19.83
CA ASP A 11 3.12 -8.45 -20.54
C ASP A 11 1.81 -8.89 -19.88
N GLY A 12 1.86 -9.64 -18.78
CA GLY A 12 0.71 -10.17 -18.03
C GLY A 12 -0.11 -11.26 -18.74
N LYS A 13 0.30 -11.70 -19.95
CA LYS A 13 -0.54 -12.60 -20.77
C LYS A 13 -0.49 -14.06 -20.34
N SER A 14 0.61 -14.53 -19.79
CA SER A 14 0.82 -15.91 -19.42
C SER A 14 1.32 -16.05 -17.99
N VAL A 15 1.07 -17.20 -17.36
CA VAL A 15 1.72 -17.59 -16.12
C VAL A 15 3.21 -17.79 -16.38
N ASP A 16 4.07 -17.21 -15.53
CA ASP A 16 5.51 -17.40 -15.58
C ASP A 16 5.90 -18.51 -14.58
N GLU A 17 6.07 -19.71 -15.11
CA GLU A 17 6.38 -20.91 -14.30
C GLU A 17 7.75 -20.81 -13.61
N GLU A 18 8.73 -20.19 -14.25
CA GLU A 18 10.07 -20.04 -13.68
C GLU A 18 10.06 -19.10 -12.49
N ARG A 19 9.33 -17.96 -12.59
CA ARG A 19 9.13 -17.06 -11.45
C ARG A 19 8.34 -17.74 -10.34
N LEU A 20 7.37 -18.59 -10.67
CA LEU A 20 6.59 -19.34 -9.69
C LEU A 20 7.50 -20.32 -8.94
N ARG A 21 8.34 -21.09 -9.61
CA ARG A 21 9.30 -22.00 -9.00
C ARG A 21 10.29 -21.28 -8.09
N ARG A 22 10.84 -20.14 -8.54
CA ARG A 22 11.74 -19.32 -7.70
C ARG A 22 11.05 -18.82 -6.45
N LEU A 23 9.80 -18.34 -6.54
CA LEU A 23 9.03 -17.90 -5.39
C LEU A 23 8.78 -19.05 -4.41
N ILE A 24 8.41 -20.25 -4.90
CA ILE A 24 8.18 -21.43 -4.07
C ILE A 24 9.44 -21.84 -3.35
N GLY A 25 10.56 -21.97 -4.06
CA GLY A 25 11.87 -22.29 -3.46
C GLY A 25 12.25 -21.29 -2.37
N HIS A 26 12.14 -19.99 -2.66
CA HIS A 26 12.41 -18.93 -1.68
C HIS A 26 11.55 -19.06 -0.40
N LEU A 27 10.26 -19.33 -0.55
CA LEU A 27 9.35 -19.46 0.59
C LEU A 27 9.65 -20.71 1.42
N ILE A 28 9.98 -21.83 0.77
CA ILE A 28 10.37 -23.07 1.45
C ILE A 28 11.66 -22.85 2.23
N ASP A 29 12.66 -22.18 1.65
CA ASP A 29 13.93 -21.85 2.30
C ASP A 29 13.73 -20.93 3.53
N LEU A 30 12.69 -20.12 3.54
CA LEU A 30 12.28 -19.33 4.71
C LEU A 30 11.53 -20.15 5.78
N GLY A 31 11.28 -21.45 5.55
CA GLY A 31 10.71 -22.37 6.52
C GLY A 31 9.18 -22.33 6.62
N VAL A 32 8.47 -21.97 5.55
CA VAL A 32 7.00 -22.03 5.55
C VAL A 32 6.50 -23.47 5.73
N ASN A 33 5.38 -23.66 6.42
CA ASN A 33 4.80 -24.97 6.76
C ASN A 33 3.85 -25.54 5.68
N GLY A 34 3.78 -24.92 4.51
CA GLY A 34 2.94 -25.35 3.40
C GLY A 34 2.66 -24.22 2.43
N LEU A 35 2.08 -24.55 1.29
CA LEU A 35 1.81 -23.65 0.17
C LEU A 35 0.34 -23.71 -0.24
N VAL A 36 -0.26 -22.57 -0.58
CA VAL A 36 -1.67 -22.51 -1.01
C VAL A 36 -1.77 -21.80 -2.36
N PRO A 37 -1.57 -22.51 -3.50
CA PRO A 37 -1.74 -21.97 -4.84
C PRO A 37 -3.21 -21.77 -5.19
N CYS A 38 -3.50 -20.92 -6.17
CA CYS A 38 -4.83 -20.69 -6.72
C CYS A 38 -5.89 -20.26 -5.69
N GLY A 39 -5.46 -19.58 -4.60
CA GLY A 39 -6.36 -18.87 -3.69
C GLY A 39 -6.72 -17.48 -4.24
N THR A 40 -7.42 -16.66 -3.42
CA THR A 40 -7.78 -15.27 -3.76
C THR A 40 -6.54 -14.43 -4.09
N THR A 41 -5.48 -14.57 -3.31
CA THR A 41 -4.19 -13.88 -3.54
C THR A 41 -3.53 -14.30 -4.85
N GLY A 42 -3.77 -15.52 -5.31
CA GLY A 42 -3.26 -16.06 -6.57
C GLY A 42 -4.06 -15.63 -7.79
N GLU A 43 -4.99 -14.68 -7.65
CA GLU A 43 -5.83 -14.18 -8.77
C GLU A 43 -6.55 -15.31 -9.53
N PHE A 44 -7.00 -16.36 -8.82
CA PHE A 44 -7.54 -17.57 -9.45
C PHE A 44 -8.69 -17.30 -10.43
N GLN A 45 -9.47 -16.24 -10.19
CA GLN A 45 -10.56 -15.82 -11.06
C GLN A 45 -10.09 -15.20 -12.38
N ASN A 46 -8.83 -14.80 -12.47
CA ASN A 46 -8.19 -14.21 -13.66
C ASN A 46 -7.37 -15.24 -14.46
N LEU A 47 -7.38 -16.51 -14.03
CA LEU A 47 -6.70 -17.62 -14.69
C LEU A 47 -7.69 -18.40 -15.57
N SER A 48 -7.23 -18.79 -16.76
CA SER A 48 -7.93 -19.85 -17.51
C SER A 48 -7.86 -21.17 -16.74
N GLU A 49 -8.75 -22.11 -17.06
CA GLU A 49 -8.73 -23.43 -16.40
C GLU A 49 -7.40 -24.16 -16.64
N GLN A 50 -6.84 -24.02 -17.82
CA GLN A 50 -5.55 -24.60 -18.17
C GLN A 50 -4.40 -23.98 -17.31
N GLU A 51 -4.37 -22.66 -17.17
CA GLU A 51 -3.37 -21.98 -16.33
C GLU A 51 -3.53 -22.35 -14.85
N ARG A 52 -4.79 -22.42 -14.37
CA ARG A 52 -5.04 -22.82 -12.99
C ARG A 52 -4.51 -24.23 -12.70
N ARG A 53 -4.77 -25.19 -13.60
CA ARG A 53 -4.23 -26.55 -13.49
C ARG A 53 -2.72 -26.52 -13.47
N ARG A 54 -2.11 -25.77 -14.38
CA ARG A 54 -0.67 -25.68 -14.50
C ARG A 54 -0.01 -25.07 -13.27
N VAL A 55 -0.59 -24.03 -12.66
CA VAL A 55 -0.09 -23.44 -11.39
C VAL A 55 -0.11 -24.46 -10.26
N VAL A 56 -1.14 -25.28 -10.14
CA VAL A 56 -1.21 -26.35 -9.12
C VAL A 56 -0.13 -27.40 -9.37
N GLU A 57 0.01 -27.91 -10.60
CA GLU A 57 1.00 -28.90 -10.97
C GLU A 57 2.44 -28.42 -10.72
N VAL A 58 2.77 -27.20 -11.17
CA VAL A 58 4.09 -26.61 -10.95
C VAL A 58 4.38 -26.40 -9.45
N THR A 59 3.34 -26.03 -8.67
CA THR A 59 3.53 -25.85 -7.22
C THR A 59 3.83 -27.20 -6.54
N ILE A 60 3.14 -28.26 -6.90
CA ILE A 60 3.35 -29.60 -6.34
C ILE A 60 4.74 -30.13 -6.76
N ASP A 61 5.05 -30.03 -8.04
CA ASP A 61 6.35 -30.46 -8.58
C ASP A 61 7.52 -29.72 -7.90
N GLU A 62 7.45 -28.40 -7.76
CA GLU A 62 8.51 -27.62 -7.11
C GLU A 62 8.55 -27.84 -5.59
N ALA A 63 7.40 -28.02 -4.94
CA ALA A 63 7.38 -28.37 -3.51
C ALA A 63 8.07 -29.72 -3.25
N ASN A 64 7.93 -30.67 -4.16
CA ASN A 64 8.59 -31.97 -4.16
C ASN A 64 8.56 -32.66 -2.78
N GLY A 65 7.39 -32.66 -2.13
CA GLY A 65 7.17 -33.26 -0.81
C GLY A 65 7.88 -32.55 0.36
N ARG A 66 8.59 -31.44 0.13
CA ARG A 66 9.26 -30.67 1.20
C ARG A 66 8.26 -30.01 2.16
N VAL A 67 7.13 -29.59 1.65
CA VAL A 67 6.01 -28.99 2.39
C VAL A 67 4.69 -29.37 1.74
N PRO A 68 3.58 -29.48 2.49
CA PRO A 68 2.27 -29.78 1.94
C PRO A 68 1.75 -28.66 1.02
N VAL A 69 1.00 -29.05 0.00
CA VAL A 69 0.33 -28.17 -0.96
C VAL A 69 -1.18 -28.30 -0.81
N ILE A 70 -1.86 -27.20 -0.45
CA ILE A 70 -3.31 -27.11 -0.33
C ILE A 70 -3.84 -26.37 -1.55
N ALA A 71 -4.31 -27.07 -2.56
CA ALA A 71 -4.68 -26.49 -3.85
C ALA A 71 -6.03 -25.76 -3.80
N GLY A 72 -6.10 -24.52 -4.31
CA GLY A 72 -7.34 -23.77 -4.47
C GLY A 72 -8.21 -24.39 -5.56
N ALA A 73 -9.37 -24.95 -5.16
CA ALA A 73 -10.29 -25.67 -6.06
C ALA A 73 -11.72 -25.11 -6.02
N GLY A 74 -11.97 -24.01 -5.30
CA GLY A 74 -13.27 -23.40 -5.20
C GLY A 74 -13.83 -22.87 -6.52
N SER A 75 -15.15 -22.90 -6.65
CA SER A 75 -15.91 -22.33 -7.77
C SER A 75 -17.31 -21.92 -7.30
N SER A 76 -17.98 -21.04 -8.06
CA SER A 76 -19.37 -20.68 -7.80
C SER A 76 -20.36 -21.85 -8.05
N GLY A 77 -20.00 -22.80 -8.93
CA GLY A 77 -20.80 -24.00 -9.23
C GLY A 77 -20.19 -25.24 -8.57
N THR A 78 -21.06 -26.13 -8.05
CA THR A 78 -20.64 -27.35 -7.35
C THR A 78 -19.90 -28.33 -8.27
N ASP A 79 -20.40 -28.59 -9.49
CA ASP A 79 -19.77 -29.51 -10.41
C ASP A 79 -18.38 -29.04 -10.87
N LEU A 80 -18.23 -27.74 -11.11
CA LEU A 80 -16.93 -27.15 -11.41
C LEU A 80 -15.95 -27.24 -10.23
N ALA A 81 -16.44 -27.09 -9.00
CA ALA A 81 -15.61 -27.28 -7.81
C ALA A 81 -15.19 -28.74 -7.66
N ILE A 82 -16.07 -29.70 -7.95
CA ILE A 82 -15.74 -31.15 -7.99
C ILE A 82 -14.67 -31.43 -9.03
N GLU A 83 -14.81 -30.91 -10.25
CA GLU A 83 -13.80 -31.08 -11.32
C GLU A 83 -12.42 -30.57 -10.90
N LYS A 84 -12.38 -29.36 -10.33
CA LYS A 84 -11.14 -28.73 -9.85
C LYS A 84 -10.52 -29.49 -8.67
N THR A 85 -11.34 -29.99 -7.77
CA THR A 85 -10.90 -30.79 -6.62
C THR A 85 -10.33 -32.14 -7.09
N ARG A 86 -10.96 -32.76 -8.08
CA ARG A 86 -10.44 -34.00 -8.70
C ARG A 86 -9.09 -33.78 -9.35
N HIS A 87 -8.94 -32.70 -10.13
CA HIS A 87 -7.64 -32.35 -10.70
C HIS A 87 -6.58 -32.13 -9.61
N ALA A 88 -6.91 -31.43 -8.51
CA ALA A 88 -5.97 -31.23 -7.41
C ALA A 88 -5.49 -32.56 -6.81
N LYS A 89 -6.41 -33.51 -6.59
CA LYS A 89 -6.09 -34.87 -6.14
C LYS A 89 -5.20 -35.61 -7.14
N ASP A 90 -5.59 -35.61 -8.41
CA ASP A 90 -4.88 -36.35 -9.48
C ASP A 90 -3.47 -35.78 -9.71
N ALA A 91 -3.27 -34.48 -9.49
CA ALA A 91 -1.97 -33.81 -9.54
C ALA A 91 -1.10 -34.10 -8.31
N GLY A 92 -1.66 -34.67 -7.23
CA GLY A 92 -0.92 -35.02 -6.02
C GLY A 92 -0.92 -33.94 -4.93
N ALA A 93 -1.94 -33.06 -4.89
CA ALA A 93 -2.10 -32.12 -3.77
C ALA A 93 -2.43 -32.87 -2.47
N ASP A 94 -1.93 -32.39 -1.34
CA ASP A 94 -2.20 -32.97 -0.02
C ASP A 94 -3.61 -32.64 0.49
N ALA A 95 -4.17 -31.51 0.05
CA ALA A 95 -5.53 -31.08 0.36
C ALA A 95 -6.07 -30.11 -0.72
N ALA A 96 -7.38 -29.92 -0.73
CA ALA A 96 -8.03 -28.88 -1.51
C ALA A 96 -8.66 -27.83 -0.59
N ILE A 97 -8.52 -26.54 -0.95
CA ILE A 97 -9.22 -25.46 -0.24
C ILE A 97 -10.37 -24.94 -1.11
N ILE A 98 -11.57 -24.96 -0.55
CA ILE A 98 -12.82 -24.65 -1.24
C ILE A 98 -13.45 -23.42 -0.63
N VAL A 99 -13.48 -22.32 -1.40
CA VAL A 99 -14.15 -21.08 -0.98
C VAL A 99 -15.67 -21.26 -1.09
N THR A 100 -16.45 -20.61 -0.20
CA THR A 100 -17.92 -20.56 -0.33
C THR A 100 -18.30 -20.09 -1.73
N PRO A 101 -19.40 -20.64 -2.32
CA PRO A 101 -19.92 -20.15 -3.60
C PRO A 101 -20.08 -18.62 -3.58
N TYR A 102 -19.78 -18.00 -4.68
CA TYR A 102 -19.78 -16.53 -4.82
C TYR A 102 -20.69 -16.11 -5.98
N TYR A 103 -20.99 -14.79 -6.06
CA TYR A 103 -21.90 -14.15 -7.00
C TYR A 103 -23.37 -14.33 -6.59
N HIS A 104 -23.93 -15.54 -6.60
CA HIS A 104 -25.25 -15.83 -6.04
C HIS A 104 -25.11 -16.28 -4.58
N LYS A 105 -26.01 -15.81 -3.71
CA LYS A 105 -26.05 -16.17 -2.29
C LYS A 105 -26.95 -17.39 -2.09
N PRO A 106 -26.41 -18.60 -1.92
CA PRO A 106 -27.21 -19.77 -1.63
C PRO A 106 -27.76 -19.71 -0.20
N ALA A 107 -28.88 -20.40 0.03
CA ALA A 107 -29.36 -20.66 1.38
C ALA A 107 -28.39 -21.60 2.13
N ASN A 108 -28.47 -21.64 3.47
CA ASN A 108 -27.62 -22.48 4.31
C ASN A 108 -27.58 -23.96 3.89
N ARG A 109 -28.74 -24.53 3.53
CA ARG A 109 -28.82 -25.90 3.01
C ARG A 109 -28.02 -26.05 1.71
N GLY A 110 -28.02 -25.04 0.82
CA GLY A 110 -27.25 -25.07 -0.42
C GLY A 110 -25.75 -24.99 -0.15
N LEU A 111 -25.30 -24.23 0.88
CA LEU A 111 -23.91 -24.20 1.32
C LEU A 111 -23.46 -25.57 1.84
N TYR A 112 -24.25 -26.19 2.71
CA TYR A 112 -23.96 -27.54 3.21
C TYR A 112 -23.87 -28.57 2.07
N GLU A 113 -24.87 -28.60 1.19
CA GLU A 113 -24.91 -29.52 0.06
C GLU A 113 -23.74 -29.31 -0.92
N HIS A 114 -23.30 -28.07 -1.11
CA HIS A 114 -22.13 -27.78 -1.95
C HIS A 114 -20.87 -28.48 -1.43
N PHE A 115 -20.52 -28.29 -0.16
CA PHE A 115 -19.35 -28.93 0.43
C PHE A 115 -19.51 -30.44 0.57
N ARG A 116 -20.69 -30.92 0.96
CA ARG A 116 -20.97 -32.33 1.09
C ARG A 116 -20.77 -33.09 -0.23
N ARG A 117 -21.33 -32.59 -1.34
CA ARG A 117 -21.17 -33.20 -2.66
C ARG A 117 -19.75 -33.20 -3.17
N ILE A 118 -18.98 -32.14 -2.90
CA ILE A 118 -17.57 -32.10 -3.27
C ILE A 118 -16.80 -33.17 -2.47
N ALA A 119 -17.04 -33.25 -1.18
CA ALA A 119 -16.39 -34.20 -0.27
C ALA A 119 -16.70 -35.64 -0.64
N GLU A 120 -17.96 -35.95 -0.98
CA GLU A 120 -18.38 -37.29 -1.41
C GLU A 120 -17.83 -37.67 -2.79
N ALA A 121 -17.67 -36.70 -3.70
CA ALA A 121 -17.22 -36.95 -5.06
C ALA A 121 -15.70 -37.15 -5.19
N VAL A 122 -14.91 -36.63 -4.25
CA VAL A 122 -13.44 -36.68 -4.33
C VAL A 122 -12.84 -36.94 -2.94
N ASP A 123 -12.21 -38.08 -2.81
CA ASP A 123 -11.52 -38.51 -1.60
C ASP A 123 -10.16 -37.80 -1.47
N ILE A 124 -10.21 -36.55 -0.96
CA ILE A 124 -9.05 -35.69 -0.62
C ILE A 124 -9.42 -34.86 0.61
N PRO A 125 -8.49 -34.52 1.53
CA PRO A 125 -8.77 -33.59 2.61
C PRO A 125 -9.24 -32.23 2.09
N ILE A 126 -10.34 -31.71 2.62
CA ILE A 126 -10.94 -30.45 2.22
C ILE A 126 -10.85 -29.42 3.33
N VAL A 127 -10.29 -28.27 3.02
CA VAL A 127 -10.31 -27.06 3.85
C VAL A 127 -11.46 -26.15 3.36
N VAL A 128 -12.47 -25.99 4.20
CA VAL A 128 -13.58 -25.06 3.94
C VAL A 128 -13.06 -23.63 4.08
N TYR A 129 -13.44 -22.74 3.14
CA TYR A 129 -12.91 -21.38 3.16
C TYR A 129 -14.01 -20.31 3.22
N ASN A 130 -14.03 -19.56 4.32
CA ASN A 130 -14.93 -18.43 4.55
C ASN A 130 -14.20 -17.10 4.31
N ILE A 131 -14.69 -16.31 3.33
CA ILE A 131 -14.19 -14.97 3.01
C ILE A 131 -15.35 -14.08 2.53
N PRO A 132 -16.25 -13.66 3.43
CA PRO A 132 -17.49 -12.97 3.07
C PRO A 132 -17.30 -11.65 2.33
N GLN A 133 -16.21 -10.91 2.60
CA GLN A 133 -15.90 -9.66 1.91
C GLN A 133 -15.59 -9.83 0.41
N ALA A 134 -15.17 -11.03 -0.02
CA ALA A 134 -14.92 -11.34 -1.43
C ALA A 134 -16.07 -12.11 -2.09
N THR A 135 -16.74 -12.98 -1.34
CA THR A 135 -17.81 -13.85 -1.88
C THR A 135 -19.20 -13.24 -1.76
N GLY A 136 -19.40 -12.30 -0.84
CA GLY A 136 -20.72 -11.81 -0.44
C GLY A 136 -21.53 -12.84 0.37
N VAL A 137 -20.92 -13.96 0.76
CA VAL A 137 -21.54 -15.08 1.49
C VAL A 137 -20.79 -15.31 2.78
N SER A 138 -21.45 -15.16 3.91
CA SER A 138 -20.93 -15.55 5.22
C SER A 138 -21.32 -16.99 5.52
N LEU A 139 -20.37 -17.80 5.94
CA LEU A 139 -20.61 -19.17 6.37
C LEU A 139 -21.08 -19.15 7.83
N PRO A 140 -22.32 -19.63 8.15
CA PRO A 140 -22.73 -19.76 9.54
C PRO A 140 -21.94 -20.86 10.27
N TRP A 141 -21.59 -20.64 11.54
CA TRP A 141 -20.86 -21.64 12.33
C TRP A 141 -21.63 -22.97 12.47
N GLN A 142 -22.97 -22.93 12.44
CA GLN A 142 -23.83 -24.14 12.45
C GLN A 142 -23.56 -25.03 11.23
N ILE A 143 -23.32 -24.44 10.06
CA ILE A 143 -22.96 -25.21 8.87
C ILE A 143 -21.57 -25.85 9.05
N VAL A 144 -20.63 -25.19 9.72
CA VAL A 144 -19.32 -25.78 10.03
C VAL A 144 -19.48 -26.97 10.98
N GLU A 145 -20.37 -26.88 11.97
CA GLU A 145 -20.71 -27.97 12.90
C GLU A 145 -21.32 -29.18 12.16
N ASP A 146 -22.19 -28.93 11.18
CA ASP A 146 -22.74 -30.01 10.35
C ASP A 146 -21.66 -30.61 9.41
N LEU A 147 -20.78 -29.79 8.85
CA LEU A 147 -19.75 -30.22 7.89
C LEU A 147 -18.66 -31.09 8.53
N VAL A 148 -18.33 -30.87 9.80
CA VAL A 148 -17.29 -31.65 10.50
C VAL A 148 -17.63 -33.14 10.63
N GLU A 149 -18.90 -33.50 10.48
CA GLU A 149 -19.35 -34.91 10.45
C GLU A 149 -18.98 -35.64 9.14
N ILE A 150 -18.50 -34.91 8.13
CA ILE A 150 -18.06 -35.48 6.84
C ILE A 150 -16.56 -35.80 6.96
N PRO A 151 -16.15 -37.08 6.77
CA PRO A 151 -14.82 -37.56 7.16
C PRO A 151 -13.62 -36.83 6.53
N ASN A 152 -13.76 -36.32 5.30
CA ASN A 152 -12.69 -35.64 4.59
C ASN A 152 -12.76 -34.09 4.66
N ILE A 153 -13.69 -33.53 5.45
CA ILE A 153 -13.62 -32.13 5.85
C ILE A 153 -12.54 -32.02 6.94
N ALA A 154 -11.38 -31.49 6.55
CA ALA A 154 -10.14 -31.54 7.34
C ALA A 154 -9.72 -30.21 7.96
N GLY A 155 -10.43 -29.12 7.68
CA GLY A 155 -10.11 -27.81 8.25
C GLY A 155 -11.05 -26.70 7.81
N LEU A 156 -10.95 -25.58 8.52
CA LEU A 156 -11.60 -24.32 8.15
C LEU A 156 -10.55 -23.21 8.05
N LYS A 157 -10.54 -22.47 6.95
CA LYS A 157 -9.87 -21.18 6.86
C LYS A 157 -10.91 -20.07 6.97
N ASP A 158 -10.72 -19.17 7.95
CA ASP A 158 -11.56 -17.99 8.09
C ASP A 158 -10.79 -16.71 7.80
N SER A 159 -11.24 -15.94 6.83
CA SER A 159 -10.74 -14.61 6.46
C SER A 159 -11.75 -13.50 6.72
N SER A 160 -12.84 -13.75 7.47
CA SER A 160 -13.84 -12.73 7.77
C SER A 160 -13.30 -11.56 8.59
N GLY A 161 -12.25 -11.80 9.39
CA GLY A 161 -11.75 -10.85 10.38
C GLY A 161 -12.60 -10.81 11.66
N GLU A 162 -13.66 -11.64 11.73
CA GLU A 162 -14.62 -11.69 12.82
C GLU A 162 -14.17 -12.68 13.91
N LEU A 163 -13.44 -12.21 14.93
CA LEU A 163 -12.99 -13.08 16.02
C LEU A 163 -14.14 -13.81 16.71
N ARG A 164 -15.34 -13.22 16.75
CA ARG A 164 -16.55 -13.87 17.30
C ARG A 164 -16.92 -15.13 16.53
N PHE A 165 -16.78 -15.13 15.21
CA PHE A 165 -17.03 -16.31 14.39
C PHE A 165 -16.02 -17.42 14.72
N ILE A 166 -14.73 -17.06 14.77
CA ILE A 166 -13.65 -18.01 15.13
C ILE A 166 -13.92 -18.62 16.53
N LEU A 167 -14.28 -17.81 17.52
CA LEU A 167 -14.59 -18.29 18.87
C LEU A 167 -15.79 -19.26 18.89
N ALA A 168 -16.86 -18.94 18.16
CA ALA A 168 -18.03 -19.80 18.06
C ALA A 168 -17.70 -21.16 17.39
N VAL A 169 -16.87 -21.14 16.34
CA VAL A 169 -16.43 -22.38 15.67
C VAL A 169 -15.52 -23.20 16.62
N LEU A 170 -14.54 -22.58 17.26
CA LEU A 170 -13.63 -23.27 18.19
C LEU A 170 -14.39 -23.88 19.39
N GLU A 171 -15.39 -23.19 19.91
CA GLU A 171 -16.24 -23.72 20.99
C GLU A 171 -16.97 -25.00 20.56
N LYS A 172 -17.48 -25.07 19.34
CA LYS A 172 -18.32 -26.16 18.86
C LYS A 172 -17.53 -27.34 18.27
N VAL A 173 -16.46 -27.03 17.54
CA VAL A 173 -15.74 -28.06 16.75
C VAL A 173 -14.21 -27.97 16.86
N GLY A 174 -13.66 -27.07 17.69
CA GLY A 174 -12.22 -26.82 17.77
C GLY A 174 -11.36 -28.04 18.08
N ASP A 175 -11.89 -29.00 18.84
CA ASP A 175 -11.20 -30.27 19.15
C ASP A 175 -11.21 -31.27 18.00
N ARG A 176 -12.07 -31.06 16.98
CA ARG A 176 -12.29 -31.97 15.86
C ARG A 176 -11.86 -31.40 14.51
N LEU A 177 -11.82 -30.07 14.40
CA LEU A 177 -11.55 -29.37 13.14
C LEU A 177 -10.49 -28.29 13.34
N PRO A 178 -9.30 -28.40 12.73
CA PRO A 178 -8.33 -27.33 12.71
C PRO A 178 -8.90 -26.06 12.07
N VAL A 179 -8.82 -24.93 12.78
CA VAL A 179 -9.23 -23.62 12.30
C VAL A 179 -7.97 -22.79 12.05
N VAL A 180 -7.83 -22.22 10.83
CA VAL A 180 -6.73 -21.33 10.48
C VAL A 180 -7.23 -19.95 10.14
N CYS A 181 -6.54 -18.93 10.66
CA CYS A 181 -6.86 -17.53 10.37
C CYS A 181 -6.31 -17.11 9.00
N GLY A 182 -7.18 -16.46 8.22
CA GLY A 182 -6.83 -15.91 6.91
C GLY A 182 -6.87 -14.38 6.84
N HIS A 183 -6.84 -13.69 7.99
CA HIS A 183 -6.91 -12.23 8.07
C HIS A 183 -5.76 -11.69 8.92
N ASP A 184 -4.90 -10.86 8.32
CA ASP A 184 -3.64 -10.40 8.90
C ASP A 184 -3.82 -9.62 10.23
N GLU A 185 -4.84 -8.77 10.32
CA GLU A 185 -5.04 -7.91 11.49
C GLU A 185 -5.44 -8.68 12.76
N VAL A 186 -6.04 -9.85 12.59
CA VAL A 186 -6.47 -10.70 13.70
C VAL A 186 -5.63 -11.97 13.85
N ALA A 187 -4.46 -12.04 13.20
CA ALA A 187 -3.60 -13.22 13.26
C ALA A 187 -3.20 -13.59 14.69
N LEU A 188 -2.69 -12.64 15.47
CA LEU A 188 -2.32 -12.90 16.88
C LEU A 188 -3.51 -13.28 17.75
N PRO A 189 -4.63 -12.52 17.84
CA PRO A 189 -5.75 -12.92 18.67
C PRO A 189 -6.33 -14.27 18.25
N ALA A 190 -6.39 -14.59 16.96
CA ALA A 190 -6.83 -15.90 16.48
C ALA A 190 -5.93 -17.05 16.94
N LEU A 191 -4.60 -16.89 16.86
CA LEU A 191 -3.64 -17.86 17.39
C LEU A 191 -3.76 -18.00 18.91
N ALA A 192 -3.94 -16.89 19.62
CA ALA A 192 -4.04 -16.89 21.08
C ALA A 192 -5.31 -17.55 21.62
N VAL A 193 -6.38 -17.61 20.84
CA VAL A 193 -7.64 -18.29 21.23
C VAL A 193 -7.73 -19.74 20.73
N GLY A 194 -6.68 -20.25 20.03
CA GLY A 194 -6.61 -21.67 19.66
C GLY A 194 -6.65 -21.98 18.16
N CYS A 195 -6.58 -20.99 17.28
CA CYS A 195 -6.36 -21.31 15.86
C CYS A 195 -5.06 -22.08 15.66
N SER A 196 -5.11 -23.12 14.83
CA SER A 196 -3.99 -24.02 14.53
C SER A 196 -2.89 -23.37 13.70
N GLY A 197 -3.15 -22.20 13.11
CA GLY A 197 -2.19 -21.49 12.29
C GLY A 197 -2.80 -20.35 11.49
N VAL A 198 -2.01 -19.87 10.50
CA VAL A 198 -2.45 -18.80 9.61
C VAL A 198 -2.17 -19.14 8.14
N ILE A 199 -3.08 -18.73 7.23
CA ILE A 199 -2.90 -18.79 5.77
C ILE A 199 -3.13 -17.38 5.23
N LEU A 200 -2.04 -16.64 4.96
CA LEU A 200 -2.09 -15.20 4.70
C LEU A 200 -1.43 -14.83 3.36
N ALA A 201 -1.93 -13.75 2.74
CA ALA A 201 -1.30 -13.14 1.58
C ALA A 201 0.09 -12.56 1.93
N SER A 202 0.19 -11.86 3.04
CA SER A 202 1.42 -11.26 3.56
C SER A 202 2.51 -12.29 3.91
N ALA A 203 2.15 -13.55 4.11
CA ALA A 203 3.11 -14.64 4.29
C ALA A 203 3.96 -14.93 3.03
N ASN A 204 3.62 -14.38 1.85
CA ASN A 204 4.52 -14.32 0.70
C ASN A 204 5.69 -13.35 0.92
N VAL A 205 5.52 -12.35 1.76
CA VAL A 205 6.45 -11.22 1.94
C VAL A 205 7.30 -11.35 3.19
N TYR A 206 6.67 -11.67 4.33
CA TYR A 206 7.34 -11.76 5.63
C TYR A 206 6.89 -12.99 6.46
N PRO A 207 7.05 -14.22 5.90
CA PRO A 207 6.65 -15.45 6.58
C PRO A 207 7.40 -15.65 7.91
N ASP A 208 8.64 -15.21 8.01
CA ASP A 208 9.48 -15.29 9.20
C ASP A 208 8.89 -14.60 10.43
N TYR A 209 8.16 -13.49 10.23
CA TYR A 209 7.44 -12.82 11.33
C TYR A 209 6.28 -13.67 11.86
N TYR A 210 5.52 -14.31 10.97
CA TYR A 210 4.42 -15.19 11.39
C TYR A 210 4.92 -16.49 12.02
N LEU A 211 6.05 -17.03 11.55
CA LEU A 211 6.69 -18.18 12.19
C LEU A 211 7.14 -17.84 13.61
N LYS A 212 7.76 -16.67 13.79
CA LYS A 212 8.14 -16.18 15.13
C LYS A 212 6.93 -15.92 16.02
N MET A 213 5.85 -15.31 15.47
CA MET A 213 4.61 -15.06 16.18
C MET A 213 3.96 -16.38 16.65
N TYR A 214 3.83 -17.33 15.74
CA TYR A 214 3.28 -18.65 16.04
C TYR A 214 4.08 -19.33 17.15
N LYS A 215 5.40 -19.41 17.03
CA LYS A 215 6.29 -19.97 18.04
C LYS A 215 6.15 -19.27 19.40
N ALA A 216 6.10 -17.95 19.41
CA ALA A 216 5.94 -17.17 20.62
C ALA A 216 4.59 -17.47 21.34
N VAL A 217 3.51 -17.65 20.59
CA VAL A 217 2.21 -18.05 21.16
C VAL A 217 2.27 -19.46 21.73
N GLN A 218 2.85 -20.44 21.00
CA GLN A 218 2.98 -21.82 21.47
C GLN A 218 3.83 -21.94 22.76
N GLU A 219 4.81 -21.06 22.91
CA GLU A 219 5.67 -21.00 24.09
C GLU A 219 5.14 -20.11 25.22
N GLY A 220 3.92 -19.57 25.08
CA GLY A 220 3.30 -18.68 26.07
C GLY A 220 3.90 -17.28 26.15
N ARG A 221 4.81 -16.91 25.24
CA ARG A 221 5.49 -15.60 25.19
C ARG A 221 4.64 -14.55 24.47
N LEU A 222 3.45 -14.30 25.00
CA LEU A 222 2.48 -13.37 24.40
C LEU A 222 2.99 -11.92 24.28
N GLY A 223 3.96 -11.53 25.11
CA GLY A 223 4.61 -10.21 25.01
C GLY A 223 5.34 -10.05 23.68
N ASP A 224 6.12 -11.06 23.29
CA ASP A 224 6.88 -11.07 22.04
C ASP A 224 5.91 -11.12 20.85
N ALA A 225 4.89 -11.98 20.92
CA ALA A 225 3.88 -12.07 19.85
C ALA A 225 3.14 -10.73 19.64
N ARG A 226 2.81 -10.00 20.73
CA ARG A 226 2.22 -8.66 20.65
C ARG A 226 3.14 -7.65 19.99
N GLN A 227 4.45 -7.71 20.25
CA GLN A 227 5.41 -6.82 19.62
C GLN A 227 5.47 -7.07 18.11
N ILE A 228 5.46 -8.34 17.68
CA ILE A 228 5.41 -8.71 16.26
C ILE A 228 4.13 -8.18 15.61
N GLN A 229 2.96 -8.40 16.20
CA GLN A 229 1.69 -7.89 15.67
C GLN A 229 1.70 -6.36 15.53
N ARG A 230 2.22 -5.64 16.53
CA ARG A 230 2.34 -4.16 16.47
C ARG A 230 3.25 -3.71 15.33
N THR A 231 4.37 -4.39 15.14
CA THR A 231 5.32 -4.11 14.04
C THR A 231 4.63 -4.27 12.68
N LEU A 232 3.80 -5.30 12.53
CA LEU A 232 3.12 -5.60 11.28
C LEU A 232 1.80 -4.84 11.08
N GLN A 233 1.21 -4.24 12.12
CA GLN A 233 -0.17 -3.74 12.11
C GLN A 233 -0.53 -2.83 10.94
N LYS A 234 0.37 -1.92 10.58
CA LYS A 234 0.14 -1.00 9.45
C LYS A 234 0.17 -1.75 8.12
N MET A 235 1.14 -2.63 7.93
CA MET A 235 1.26 -3.48 6.74
C MET A 235 0.10 -4.48 6.64
N SER A 236 -0.34 -5.04 7.76
CA SER A 236 -1.49 -5.95 7.82
C SER A 236 -2.76 -5.28 7.27
N ARG A 237 -3.05 -4.03 7.68
CA ARG A 237 -4.18 -3.27 7.13
C ARG A 237 -4.03 -3.02 5.63
N PHE A 238 -2.83 -2.71 5.20
CA PHE A 238 -2.54 -2.45 3.80
C PHE A 238 -2.73 -3.72 2.95
N MET A 239 -2.20 -4.85 3.42
CA MET A 239 -2.38 -6.15 2.78
C MET A 239 -3.84 -6.60 2.76
N ALA A 240 -4.58 -6.42 3.87
CA ALA A 240 -5.99 -6.75 3.95
C ALA A 240 -6.85 -5.94 2.97
N LYS A 241 -6.53 -4.64 2.79
CA LYS A 241 -7.24 -3.75 1.86
C LYS A 241 -6.95 -4.07 0.39
N SER A 242 -5.70 -4.36 0.07
CA SER A 242 -5.21 -4.38 -1.32
C SER A 242 -4.85 -5.78 -1.84
N GLY A 243 -4.87 -6.82 -0.99
CA GLY A 243 -4.71 -8.23 -1.34
C GLY A 243 -3.55 -8.52 -2.29
N PRO A 244 -3.80 -9.11 -3.48
CA PRO A 244 -2.76 -9.46 -4.44
C PRO A 244 -1.96 -8.26 -4.94
N VAL A 245 -2.58 -7.06 -4.99
CA VAL A 245 -1.94 -5.82 -5.45
C VAL A 245 -0.76 -5.46 -4.56
N ALA A 246 -1.01 -5.36 -3.25
CA ALA A 246 0.03 -5.03 -2.27
C ALA A 246 1.09 -6.14 -2.18
N THR A 247 0.67 -7.39 -2.23
CA THR A 247 1.57 -8.55 -2.12
C THR A 247 2.56 -8.60 -3.28
N LYS A 248 2.09 -8.48 -4.53
CA LYS A 248 2.98 -8.44 -5.70
C LYS A 248 3.88 -7.20 -5.72
N ALA A 249 3.35 -6.05 -5.35
CA ALA A 249 4.16 -4.83 -5.24
C ALA A 249 5.29 -5.00 -4.22
N ALA A 250 5.00 -5.57 -3.04
CA ALA A 250 6.00 -5.84 -2.01
C ALA A 250 7.09 -6.81 -2.49
N LEU A 251 6.72 -7.94 -3.10
CA LEU A 251 7.65 -8.92 -3.63
C LEU A 251 8.58 -8.32 -4.70
N ASN A 252 7.99 -7.57 -5.65
CA ASN A 252 8.76 -6.88 -6.68
C ASN A 252 9.74 -5.84 -6.08
N MET A 253 9.34 -5.11 -5.01
CA MET A 253 10.24 -4.19 -4.29
C MET A 253 11.36 -4.90 -3.57
N MET A 254 11.14 -6.14 -3.11
CA MET A 254 12.16 -6.99 -2.50
C MET A 254 13.13 -7.61 -3.52
N GLY A 255 12.89 -7.40 -4.82
CA GLY A 255 13.67 -8.02 -5.89
C GLY A 255 13.21 -9.43 -6.27
N ILE A 256 12.11 -9.89 -5.69
CA ILE A 256 11.46 -11.15 -6.07
C ILE A 256 10.48 -10.83 -7.19
N ASN A 257 10.95 -10.91 -8.43
CA ASN A 257 10.12 -10.57 -9.58
C ASN A 257 8.98 -11.59 -9.77
N VAL A 258 7.74 -11.14 -9.51
CA VAL A 258 6.51 -11.93 -9.71
C VAL A 258 5.63 -11.36 -10.84
N GLY A 259 6.15 -10.40 -11.58
CA GLY A 259 5.45 -9.76 -12.70
C GLY A 259 4.30 -8.85 -12.27
N PRO A 260 3.48 -8.42 -13.24
CA PRO A 260 2.35 -7.53 -13.02
C PRO A 260 1.13 -8.27 -12.47
N LEU A 261 0.07 -7.52 -12.19
CA LEU A 261 -1.29 -8.03 -12.02
C LEU A 261 -1.93 -8.28 -13.39
N ARG A 262 -3.02 -9.07 -13.42
CA ARG A 262 -3.89 -9.18 -14.59
C ARG A 262 -5.09 -8.24 -14.52
N LEU A 263 -5.68 -7.93 -15.68
CA LEU A 263 -6.99 -7.31 -15.74
C LEU A 263 -8.04 -8.16 -14.99
N PRO A 264 -8.98 -7.53 -14.27
CA PRO A 264 -9.20 -6.07 -14.19
C PRO A 264 -8.33 -5.34 -13.15
N LEU A 265 -7.50 -6.04 -12.36
CA LEU A 265 -6.72 -5.48 -11.26
C LEU A 265 -5.52 -4.63 -11.71
N SER A 266 -5.04 -4.82 -12.95
CA SER A 266 -3.85 -4.13 -13.49
C SER A 266 -4.13 -2.70 -13.98
N VAL A 267 -5.38 -2.26 -14.03
CA VAL A 267 -5.75 -0.90 -14.47
C VAL A 267 -6.65 -0.24 -13.45
N GLY A 268 -6.15 0.81 -12.83
CA GLY A 268 -6.88 1.54 -11.77
C GLY A 268 -6.99 0.79 -10.43
N GLY A 269 -6.50 -0.45 -10.35
CA GLY A 269 -6.36 -1.22 -9.11
C GLY A 269 -4.93 -1.23 -8.56
N GLU A 270 -3.99 -0.60 -9.26
CA GLU A 270 -2.60 -0.50 -8.83
C GLU A 270 -2.46 0.41 -7.60
N LEU A 271 -1.39 0.19 -6.84
CA LEU A 271 -1.06 1.10 -5.75
C LEU A 271 -0.70 2.48 -6.30
N SER A 272 -1.23 3.55 -5.71
CA SER A 272 -0.77 4.90 -5.98
C SER A 272 0.71 5.06 -5.63
N TYR A 273 1.33 6.13 -6.11
CA TYR A 273 2.73 6.41 -5.81
C TYR A 273 2.96 6.48 -4.28
N GLU A 274 2.05 7.14 -3.56
CA GLU A 274 2.10 7.28 -2.10
C GLU A 274 1.94 5.92 -1.40
N GLU A 275 0.99 5.10 -1.84
CA GLU A 275 0.80 3.75 -1.28
C GLU A 275 2.03 2.88 -1.52
N ARG A 276 2.68 3.01 -2.69
CA ARG A 276 3.93 2.29 -2.99
C ARG A 276 5.09 2.76 -2.12
N ASP A 277 5.22 4.08 -1.92
CA ASP A 277 6.27 4.64 -1.07
C ASP A 277 6.06 4.27 0.40
N GLU A 278 4.81 4.33 0.88
CA GLU A 278 4.42 3.89 2.21
C GLU A 278 4.73 2.41 2.45
N LEU A 279 4.36 1.54 1.51
CA LEU A 279 4.67 0.12 1.54
C LEU A 279 6.18 -0.12 1.59
N ARG A 280 6.95 0.60 0.77
CA ARG A 280 8.40 0.52 0.74
C ARG A 280 9.02 0.90 2.08
N LEU A 281 8.61 2.03 2.67
CA LEU A 281 9.11 2.48 3.97
C LEU A 281 8.81 1.45 5.08
N ASP A 282 7.64 0.82 5.03
CA ASP A 282 7.28 -0.20 6.01
C ASP A 282 8.10 -1.50 5.80
N LEU A 283 8.40 -1.87 4.55
CA LEU A 283 9.31 -2.98 4.22
C LEU A 283 10.76 -2.68 4.67
N GLU A 284 11.22 -1.43 4.54
CA GLU A 284 12.53 -0.99 5.02
C GLU A 284 12.63 -1.12 6.56
N LYS A 285 11.59 -0.70 7.30
CA LYS A 285 11.54 -0.82 8.77
C LYS A 285 11.65 -2.24 9.27
N ILE A 286 11.10 -3.20 8.53
CA ILE A 286 11.18 -4.62 8.87
C ILE A 286 12.36 -5.34 8.20
N GLY A 287 13.25 -4.60 7.52
CA GLY A 287 14.48 -5.14 6.91
C GLY A 287 14.26 -6.01 5.68
N LYS A 288 13.11 -5.93 5.01
CA LYS A 288 12.80 -6.69 3.79
C LYS A 288 13.29 -6.02 2.51
N VAL A 289 13.48 -4.72 2.55
CA VAL A 289 14.07 -3.92 1.49
C VAL A 289 15.21 -3.09 2.10
N LYS A 290 16.31 -2.95 1.39
CA LYS A 290 17.38 -2.05 1.84
C LYS A 290 16.83 -0.62 1.87
N PRO A 291 17.15 0.15 2.92
CA PRO A 291 16.85 1.56 2.92
C PRO A 291 17.31 2.16 1.60
N ARG A 292 16.48 3.01 0.99
CA ARG A 292 17.01 3.90 -0.04
C ARG A 292 18.17 4.63 0.61
N VAL A 293 19.38 4.24 0.26
CA VAL A 293 20.48 5.17 0.28
C VAL A 293 20.07 6.16 -0.81
N VAL A 294 19.40 7.23 -0.43
CA VAL A 294 19.60 8.46 -1.14
C VAL A 294 21.10 8.67 -0.90
N GLU A 295 21.94 8.25 -1.83
CA GLU A 295 23.21 8.91 -1.98
C GLU A 295 22.83 10.36 -2.27
N VAL A 296 22.63 11.10 -1.20
CA VAL A 296 23.08 12.44 -1.18
C VAL A 296 24.59 12.24 -1.34
N GLU A 297 25.10 12.25 -2.58
CA GLU A 297 26.46 12.74 -2.78
C GLU A 297 26.47 14.00 -1.93
N ALA A 298 27.10 13.90 -0.75
CA ALA A 298 27.43 15.08 0.01
C ALA A 298 28.11 15.93 -1.04
N PRO A 299 27.56 17.08 -1.45
CA PRO A 299 28.21 17.92 -2.42
C PRO A 299 29.61 18.04 -1.90
N SER A 300 30.58 17.56 -2.67
CA SER A 300 31.98 17.57 -2.30
C SER A 300 32.19 18.91 -1.64
N ALA A 301 32.55 18.90 -0.35
CA ALA A 301 32.56 20.10 0.49
C ALA A 301 33.70 21.03 0.05
N LYS A 302 33.63 21.46 -1.20
CA LYS A 302 34.23 22.68 -1.66
C LYS A 302 33.28 23.78 -1.23
N PRO A 303 33.75 24.68 -0.34
CA PRO A 303 32.93 25.78 0.11
C PRO A 303 32.29 26.47 -1.09
N LEU A 304 31.00 26.82 -1.01
CA LEU A 304 30.30 27.60 -2.03
C LEU A 304 31.15 28.81 -2.53
N ALA A 305 32.00 29.35 -1.67
CA ALA A 305 32.97 30.37 -1.98
C ALA A 305 33.90 30.06 -3.18
N GLU A 306 34.35 28.80 -3.35
CA GLU A 306 35.23 28.45 -4.51
C GLU A 306 34.48 28.30 -5.83
N ARG A 307 33.18 28.01 -5.80
CA ARG A 307 32.34 27.91 -7.01
C ARG A 307 32.00 29.28 -7.59
N PHE A 308 31.90 30.31 -6.77
CA PHE A 308 31.51 31.68 -7.16
C PHE A 308 32.68 32.63 -7.40
N SER A 309 33.90 32.30 -6.95
CA SER A 309 35.08 33.11 -7.24
C SER A 309 35.43 33.26 -8.72
N LYS A 310 34.87 32.39 -9.57
CA LYS A 310 35.06 32.47 -11.04
C LYS A 310 34.09 33.40 -11.77
N VAL A 311 33.07 33.95 -11.10
CA VAL A 311 32.00 34.75 -11.74
C VAL A 311 32.07 36.22 -11.38
N GLY A 312 33.00 36.65 -10.47
CA GLY A 312 33.26 38.06 -10.18
C GLY A 312 32.18 38.80 -9.38
N ILE A 313 31.22 38.05 -8.78
CA ILE A 313 30.15 38.60 -7.92
C ILE A 313 30.57 38.41 -6.46
N GLY A 314 30.62 39.51 -5.69
CA GLY A 314 31.06 39.51 -4.28
C GLY A 314 30.12 38.71 -3.38
N GLN A 315 30.65 37.98 -2.39
CA GLN A 315 29.89 37.16 -1.44
C GLN A 315 28.79 37.93 -0.69
N GLU A 316 28.98 39.23 -0.43
CA GLU A 316 27.97 40.07 0.22
C GLU A 316 26.74 40.38 -0.66
N GLU A 317 26.93 40.43 -1.97
CA GLU A 317 25.86 40.70 -2.93
C GLU A 317 24.98 39.47 -3.18
N ILE A 318 25.55 38.25 -3.11
CA ILE A 318 24.85 36.97 -3.20
C ILE A 318 23.98 36.73 -1.93
N GLN A 319 24.45 37.16 -0.75
CA GLN A 319 23.66 37.07 0.48
C GLN A 319 22.51 38.09 0.54
N ARG A 320 22.66 39.25 -0.16
CA ARG A 320 21.63 40.31 -0.17
C ARG A 320 20.48 40.07 -1.12
N SER A 321 20.62 39.24 -2.16
CA SER A 321 19.61 39.05 -3.22
C SER A 321 19.02 37.63 -3.32
N ALA A 322 19.09 36.84 -2.26
CA ALA A 322 18.66 35.43 -2.36
C ALA A 322 17.13 35.28 -2.45
N LEU A 323 16.59 35.59 -3.64
CA LEU A 323 15.31 35.04 -4.08
C LEU A 323 15.49 33.52 -4.27
N ARG A 324 14.71 32.74 -3.57
CA ARG A 324 14.65 31.29 -3.69
C ARG A 324 13.32 30.89 -4.30
N ILE A 325 13.36 30.02 -5.28
CA ILE A 325 12.19 29.54 -5.99
C ILE A 325 12.09 28.04 -5.78
N GLY A 326 10.89 27.54 -5.48
CA GLY A 326 10.63 26.13 -5.37
C GLY A 326 9.29 25.80 -6.02
N GLU A 327 9.25 24.70 -6.74
CA GLU A 327 8.05 24.20 -7.37
C GLU A 327 7.88 22.73 -7.02
N ALA A 328 6.66 22.28 -6.78
CA ALA A 328 6.35 20.87 -6.60
C ALA A 328 4.89 20.55 -6.89
N LEU A 329 4.70 19.36 -7.44
CA LEU A 329 3.40 18.75 -7.66
C LEU A 329 3.31 17.49 -6.80
N ALA A 330 2.13 17.24 -6.21
CA ALA A 330 1.85 16.03 -5.44
C ALA A 330 0.42 15.55 -5.64
N GLY A 331 0.26 14.21 -5.69
CA GLY A 331 -1.02 13.54 -5.89
C GLY A 331 -1.45 13.47 -7.34
N ASP A 332 -2.62 12.85 -7.54
CA ASP A 332 -3.24 12.64 -8.85
C ASP A 332 -4.58 13.40 -8.94
N GLU A 333 -5.03 13.65 -10.17
CA GLU A 333 -6.35 14.26 -10.40
C GLU A 333 -7.49 13.40 -9.80
N PRO A 334 -8.55 14.04 -9.26
CA PRO A 334 -8.74 15.50 -9.19
C PRO A 334 -8.15 16.14 -7.93
N GLU A 335 -7.52 15.43 -7.01
CA GLU A 335 -6.99 15.97 -5.76
C GLU A 335 -5.52 16.40 -5.86
N VAL A 336 -4.98 16.54 -7.07
CA VAL A 336 -3.61 17.01 -7.31
C VAL A 336 -3.38 18.41 -6.72
N ALA A 337 -2.24 18.58 -6.06
CA ALA A 337 -1.75 19.87 -5.57
C ALA A 337 -0.49 20.27 -6.34
N HIS A 338 -0.46 21.49 -6.82
CA HIS A 338 0.71 22.11 -7.39
C HIS A 338 1.04 23.38 -6.62
N ILE A 339 2.27 23.54 -6.20
CA ILE A 339 2.74 24.70 -5.43
C ILE A 339 3.99 25.27 -6.08
N ASP A 340 3.90 26.56 -6.44
CA ASP A 340 5.04 27.40 -6.78
C ASP A 340 5.29 28.36 -5.63
N LEU A 341 6.50 28.41 -5.10
CA LEU A 341 6.80 29.34 -4.03
C LEU A 341 7.99 30.23 -4.33
N LEU A 342 7.89 31.42 -3.78
CA LEU A 342 8.96 32.40 -3.67
C LEU A 342 9.31 32.56 -2.20
N MET A 343 10.58 32.49 -1.85
CA MET A 343 11.09 32.71 -0.51
C MET A 343 12.22 33.73 -0.55
N GLY A 344 12.21 34.68 0.37
CA GLY A 344 13.25 35.70 0.45
C GLY A 344 13.11 36.61 1.65
N LYS A 345 14.04 37.59 1.79
CA LYS A 345 14.05 38.50 2.93
C LYS A 345 12.81 39.43 2.97
N LYS A 346 12.36 39.75 4.18
CA LYS A 346 11.27 40.72 4.43
C LYS A 346 11.54 42.11 3.85
N ASP A 347 12.76 42.55 3.90
CA ASP A 347 13.24 43.85 3.38
C ASP A 347 13.70 43.78 1.92
N GLY A 348 13.51 42.61 1.27
CA GLY A 348 13.87 42.36 -0.11
C GLY A 348 12.64 42.35 -1.09
N PRO A 349 12.87 41.97 -2.36
CA PRO A 349 11.83 41.95 -3.37
C PRO A 349 10.63 41.05 -3.01
N VAL A 350 10.87 39.91 -2.33
CA VAL A 350 9.80 38.99 -1.92
C VAL A 350 8.96 39.61 -0.80
N GLY A 351 9.59 40.34 0.14
CA GLY A 351 8.85 41.05 1.18
C GLY A 351 8.02 42.20 0.63
N ALA A 352 8.48 42.93 -0.36
CA ALA A 352 7.72 43.95 -1.07
C ALA A 352 6.51 43.31 -1.80
N ALA A 353 6.70 42.19 -2.53
CA ALA A 353 5.66 41.47 -3.20
C ALA A 353 4.62 40.89 -2.19
N PHE A 354 5.07 40.38 -1.06
CA PHE A 354 4.21 39.89 0.02
C PHE A 354 3.29 41.02 0.55
N ALA A 355 3.85 42.18 0.85
CA ALA A 355 3.07 43.34 1.31
C ALA A 355 2.08 43.83 0.24
N GLN A 356 2.51 43.90 -1.02
CA GLN A 356 1.67 44.32 -2.14
C GLN A 356 0.50 43.34 -2.38
N ALA A 357 0.77 42.04 -2.39
CA ALA A 357 -0.27 41.02 -2.60
C ALA A 357 -1.32 41.06 -1.47
N LYS A 358 -0.90 41.32 -0.23
CA LYS A 358 -1.81 41.47 0.91
C LYS A 358 -2.62 42.75 0.87
N ALA A 359 -2.04 43.85 0.38
CA ALA A 359 -2.66 45.16 0.33
C ALA A 359 -3.63 45.33 -0.86
N SER A 360 -3.41 44.61 -1.95
CA SER A 360 -4.19 44.78 -3.20
C SER A 360 -4.49 43.37 -3.79
N PRO A 361 -5.45 42.63 -3.16
CA PRO A 361 -5.82 41.32 -3.65
C PRO A 361 -6.55 41.40 -5.00
N ALA A 362 -6.26 40.45 -5.90
CA ALA A 362 -7.00 40.29 -7.15
C ALA A 362 -8.33 39.54 -6.90
N LEU A 363 -9.39 39.95 -7.55
CA LEU A 363 -10.72 39.36 -7.40
C LEU A 363 -10.70 37.87 -7.76
N GLY A 364 -11.18 37.03 -6.85
CA GLY A 364 -11.18 35.55 -7.00
C GLY A 364 -9.82 34.86 -6.69
N HIS A 365 -8.81 35.64 -6.33
CA HIS A 365 -7.48 35.16 -5.96
C HIS A 365 -7.00 35.81 -4.66
N GLU A 366 -7.91 36.01 -3.71
CA GLU A 366 -7.63 36.67 -2.45
C GLU A 366 -6.57 35.89 -1.65
N PRO A 367 -5.40 36.51 -1.35
CA PRO A 367 -4.34 35.85 -0.61
C PRO A 367 -4.71 35.63 0.85
N LEU A 368 -4.39 34.45 1.37
CA LEU A 368 -4.60 34.08 2.77
C LEU A 368 -3.28 33.87 3.50
N LEU A 369 -3.15 34.43 4.69
CA LEU A 369 -2.04 34.11 5.57
C LEU A 369 -2.17 32.67 6.07
N ALA A 370 -1.14 31.86 5.92
CA ALA A 370 -1.12 30.49 6.42
C ALA A 370 -1.14 30.48 7.96
N ILE A 371 -2.09 29.73 8.52
CA ILE A 371 -2.28 29.60 9.97
C ILE A 371 -2.41 28.13 10.35
N LEU A 372 -1.88 27.73 11.50
CA LEU A 372 -2.10 26.39 12.07
C LEU A 372 -3.51 26.30 12.67
N GLU A 373 -3.90 27.35 13.38
CA GLU A 373 -5.22 27.54 13.97
C GLU A 373 -5.52 29.03 14.09
N PRO A 374 -6.75 29.44 14.37
CA PRO A 374 -7.06 30.86 14.58
C PRO A 374 -6.10 31.51 15.58
N ASN A 375 -5.54 32.66 15.20
CA ASN A 375 -4.52 33.43 15.95
C ASN A 375 -3.12 32.80 16.03
N LEU A 376 -2.86 31.68 15.34
CA LEU A 376 -1.54 31.05 15.29
C LEU A 376 -1.03 30.98 13.85
N ALA A 377 -0.53 32.12 13.35
CA ALA A 377 0.10 32.21 12.03
C ALA A 377 1.46 31.48 12.03
N VAL A 378 1.76 30.84 10.89
CA VAL A 378 3.03 30.12 10.73
C VAL A 378 4.21 31.09 10.60
N LYS A 379 5.39 30.61 10.98
CA LYS A 379 6.66 31.29 10.75
C LYS A 379 7.61 30.39 9.97
N PRO A 380 8.26 30.91 8.92
CA PRO A 380 8.18 32.28 8.38
C PRO A 380 6.75 32.67 7.97
N PRO A 381 6.39 33.97 8.00
CA PRO A 381 5.10 34.42 7.49
C PRO A 381 4.90 33.95 6.06
N THR A 382 3.83 33.21 5.82
CA THR A 382 3.57 32.55 4.55
C THR A 382 2.23 33.01 3.99
N LEU A 383 2.25 33.56 2.77
CA LEU A 383 1.08 33.97 2.04
C LEU A 383 0.72 32.91 1.01
N LEU A 384 -0.51 32.40 1.06
CA LEU A 384 -1.05 31.45 0.10
C LEU A 384 -1.90 32.18 -0.90
N VAL A 385 -1.61 32.05 -2.20
CA VAL A 385 -2.31 32.68 -3.30
C VAL A 385 -2.95 31.61 -4.17
N PRO A 386 -4.29 31.52 -4.25
CA PRO A 386 -4.94 30.57 -5.15
C PRO A 386 -4.64 30.89 -6.62
N THR A 387 -4.21 29.89 -7.40
CA THR A 387 -3.96 30.05 -8.85
C THR A 387 -5.22 29.85 -9.69
N VAL A 388 -6.24 29.22 -9.12
CA VAL A 388 -7.56 29.03 -9.76
C VAL A 388 -8.55 30.00 -9.14
N SER A 389 -9.30 30.70 -9.96
CA SER A 389 -10.35 31.62 -9.48
C SER A 389 -11.39 30.90 -8.63
N ILE A 390 -11.58 31.38 -7.41
CA ILE A 390 -12.60 30.88 -6.48
C ILE A 390 -13.96 31.38 -6.95
N ARG A 391 -14.81 30.47 -7.46
CA ARG A 391 -16.13 30.81 -8.03
C ARG A 391 -17.29 30.58 -7.08
N GLY A 392 -17.05 29.99 -5.91
CA GLY A 392 -18.12 29.72 -4.95
C GLY A 392 -17.63 29.15 -3.62
N MET A 393 -18.58 28.94 -2.70
CA MET A 393 -18.28 28.44 -1.34
C MET A 393 -17.61 27.08 -1.31
N ARG A 394 -17.85 26.22 -2.30
CA ARG A 394 -17.19 24.92 -2.40
C ARG A 394 -15.69 25.08 -2.63
N ASP A 395 -15.31 25.88 -3.63
CA ASP A 395 -13.90 26.10 -3.96
C ASP A 395 -13.20 26.80 -2.78
N ALA A 396 -13.84 27.83 -2.22
CA ALA A 396 -13.36 28.53 -1.02
C ALA A 396 -13.12 27.55 0.14
N SER A 397 -14.04 26.61 0.37
CA SER A 397 -13.93 25.65 1.47
C SER A 397 -12.80 24.62 1.30
N LEU A 398 -12.38 24.32 0.08
CA LEU A 398 -11.24 23.45 -0.21
C LEU A 398 -9.89 24.20 -0.09
N VAL A 399 -9.83 25.40 -0.64
CA VAL A 399 -8.63 26.24 -0.62
C VAL A 399 -8.34 26.75 0.80
N TYR A 400 -9.31 27.37 1.46
CA TYR A 400 -9.14 27.99 2.79
C TYR A 400 -9.29 27.00 3.95
N GLY A 401 -9.65 25.74 3.67
CA GLY A 401 -9.70 24.65 4.62
C GLY A 401 -8.48 23.71 4.46
N PRO A 402 -8.68 22.53 3.84
CA PRO A 402 -7.65 21.49 3.82
C PRO A 402 -6.36 21.89 3.09
N ALA A 403 -6.42 22.64 1.98
CA ALA A 403 -5.21 23.04 1.27
C ALA A 403 -4.35 24.00 2.12
N GLN A 404 -4.97 25.01 2.72
CA GLN A 404 -4.33 25.95 3.63
C GLN A 404 -3.73 25.22 4.85
N ALA A 405 -4.50 24.33 5.49
CA ALA A 405 -4.04 23.61 6.66
C ALA A 405 -2.84 22.68 6.34
N GLY A 406 -2.87 22.02 5.19
CA GLY A 406 -1.74 21.19 4.71
C GLY A 406 -0.48 22.01 4.45
N ALA A 407 -0.62 23.13 3.73
CA ALA A 407 0.52 24.02 3.44
C ALA A 407 1.08 24.66 4.71
N ALA A 408 0.25 25.12 5.64
CA ALA A 408 0.67 25.70 6.92
C ALA A 408 1.45 24.70 7.77
N LYS A 409 0.92 23.47 7.91
CA LYS A 409 1.62 22.39 8.64
C LYS A 409 2.98 22.06 8.02
N ALA A 410 3.06 22.03 6.68
CA ALA A 410 4.31 21.77 5.95
C ALA A 410 5.39 22.82 6.23
N VAL A 411 5.03 24.10 6.33
CA VAL A 411 5.98 25.17 6.67
C VAL A 411 6.53 24.95 8.07
N VAL A 412 5.67 24.70 9.06
CA VAL A 412 6.09 24.49 10.45
C VAL A 412 6.98 23.25 10.59
N ASP A 413 6.62 22.15 9.93
CA ASP A 413 7.44 20.94 9.93
C ASP A 413 8.80 21.15 9.24
N SER A 414 8.85 22.05 8.23
CA SER A 414 10.11 22.43 7.56
C SER A 414 11.04 23.26 8.47
N VAL A 415 10.48 23.98 9.42
CA VAL A 415 11.26 24.66 10.45
C VAL A 415 11.69 23.68 11.54
N ALA A 416 10.79 22.79 11.95
CA ALA A 416 11.04 21.82 13.01
C ALA A 416 12.18 20.84 12.66
N ASP A 417 12.28 20.42 11.42
CA ASP A 417 13.33 19.49 10.95
C ASP A 417 14.60 20.20 10.42
N GLY A 418 14.63 21.53 10.48
CA GLY A 418 15.79 22.32 10.07
C GLY A 418 15.92 22.57 8.57
N THR A 419 14.97 22.13 7.73
CA THR A 419 14.93 22.48 6.30
C THR A 419 14.90 23.99 6.12
N ILE A 420 14.11 24.71 6.93
CA ILE A 420 14.19 26.17 7.11
C ILE A 420 14.91 26.41 8.46
N PRO A 421 16.08 27.07 8.47
CA PRO A 421 16.78 27.34 9.72
C PRO A 421 15.97 28.24 10.67
N GLN A 422 15.80 27.84 11.92
CA GLN A 422 15.02 28.58 12.92
C GLN A 422 15.46 30.03 13.08
N VAL A 423 16.74 30.29 12.94
CA VAL A 423 17.33 31.64 13.06
C VAL A 423 16.85 32.60 11.95
N THR A 424 16.32 32.08 10.84
CA THR A 424 15.89 32.90 9.69
C THR A 424 14.39 33.17 9.66
N VAL A 425 13.56 32.51 10.50
CA VAL A 425 12.10 32.56 10.40
C VAL A 425 11.47 33.95 10.59
N GLU A 426 12.19 34.85 11.30
CA GLU A 426 11.78 36.24 11.49
C GLU A 426 12.26 37.19 10.38
N GLU A 427 13.25 36.76 9.60
CA GLU A 427 13.90 37.60 8.58
C GLU A 427 13.32 37.36 7.17
N ILE A 428 12.72 36.21 6.94
CA ILE A 428 12.21 35.81 5.60
C ILE A 428 10.68 35.74 5.55
N VAL A 429 10.14 35.78 4.34
CA VAL A 429 8.74 35.54 4.04
C VAL A 429 8.62 34.52 2.90
N ILE A 430 7.48 33.85 2.82
CA ILE A 430 7.13 32.91 1.75
C ILE A 430 5.83 33.40 1.08
N ILE A 431 5.84 33.39 -0.26
CA ILE A 431 4.62 33.49 -1.09
C ILE A 431 4.51 32.16 -1.80
N ALA A 432 3.39 31.45 -1.60
CA ALA A 432 3.13 30.18 -2.25
C ALA A 432 1.84 30.26 -3.07
N ASN A 433 1.96 30.11 -4.37
CA ASN A 433 0.85 29.92 -5.26
C ASN A 433 0.35 28.50 -5.11
N ILE A 434 -0.94 28.32 -4.81
CA ILE A 434 -1.54 27.00 -4.59
C ILE A 434 -2.59 26.70 -5.64
N PHE A 435 -2.47 25.55 -6.26
CA PHE A 435 -3.44 24.98 -7.18
C PHE A 435 -4.26 23.91 -6.47
N VAL A 436 -5.59 24.07 -6.50
CA VAL A 436 -6.56 23.03 -6.11
C VAL A 436 -7.47 22.80 -7.31
N HIS A 437 -7.51 21.57 -7.79
CA HIS A 437 -8.31 21.24 -8.97
C HIS A 437 -9.82 21.48 -8.70
N PRO A 438 -10.56 22.14 -9.61
CA PRO A 438 -11.98 22.47 -9.39
C PRO A 438 -12.90 21.26 -9.17
N ALA A 439 -12.54 20.08 -9.68
CA ALA A 439 -13.28 18.84 -9.49
C ALA A 439 -12.92 18.09 -8.20
N ALA A 440 -11.94 18.57 -7.41
CA ALA A 440 -11.54 17.92 -6.15
C ALA A 440 -12.72 17.82 -5.17
N VAL A 441 -12.84 16.70 -4.48
CA VAL A 441 -13.92 16.42 -3.51
C VAL A 441 -13.39 15.85 -2.19
N ASP A 442 -12.30 15.09 -2.23
CA ASP A 442 -11.70 14.47 -1.05
C ASP A 442 -10.84 15.47 -0.27
N ARG A 443 -11.43 16.07 0.78
CA ARG A 443 -10.77 17.06 1.64
C ARG A 443 -9.50 16.52 2.30
N LYS A 444 -9.45 15.22 2.62
CA LYS A 444 -8.28 14.59 3.24
C LYS A 444 -7.12 14.47 2.24
N ARG A 445 -7.40 14.08 1.02
CA ARG A 445 -6.41 14.06 -0.07
C ARG A 445 -5.90 15.44 -0.41
N VAL A 446 -6.81 16.44 -0.52
CA VAL A 446 -6.43 17.85 -0.73
C VAL A 446 -5.47 18.33 0.36
N TYR A 447 -5.74 18.03 1.64
CA TYR A 447 -4.82 18.33 2.75
C TYR A 447 -3.44 17.66 2.56
N ILE A 448 -3.44 16.34 2.35
CA ILE A 448 -2.20 15.56 2.26
C ILE A 448 -1.36 16.00 1.07
N ASN A 449 -1.97 16.23 -0.10
CA ASN A 449 -1.25 16.59 -1.31
C ASN A 449 -0.69 18.02 -1.21
N ASN A 450 -1.42 18.98 -0.66
CA ASN A 450 -0.89 20.32 -0.40
C ASN A 450 0.23 20.30 0.65
N TYR A 451 0.13 19.48 1.69
CA TYR A 451 1.22 19.27 2.65
C TYR A 451 2.48 18.77 1.94
N LYS A 452 2.37 17.71 1.11
CA LYS A 452 3.51 17.13 0.40
C LYS A 452 4.11 18.09 -0.62
N ALA A 453 3.28 18.71 -1.45
CA ALA A 453 3.73 19.68 -2.45
C ALA A 453 4.48 20.84 -1.76
N MET A 454 3.95 21.39 -0.67
CA MET A 454 4.60 22.47 0.06
C MET A 454 5.93 22.05 0.70
N ARG A 455 6.01 20.85 1.28
CA ARG A 455 7.26 20.28 1.80
C ARG A 455 8.34 20.17 0.74
N HIS A 456 7.97 19.66 -0.45
CA HIS A 456 8.89 19.50 -1.56
C HIS A 456 9.31 20.84 -2.16
N ALA A 457 8.38 21.77 -2.35
CA ALA A 457 8.67 23.08 -2.88
C ALA A 457 9.61 23.88 -1.93
N VAL A 458 9.39 23.83 -0.62
CA VAL A 458 10.28 24.44 0.37
C VAL A 458 11.67 23.83 0.30
N ARG A 459 11.79 22.51 0.25
CA ARG A 459 13.09 21.84 0.14
C ARG A 459 13.82 22.25 -1.12
N ARG A 460 13.16 22.20 -2.29
CA ARG A 460 13.73 22.61 -3.58
C ARG A 460 14.20 24.07 -3.57
N ALA A 461 13.42 24.96 -2.98
CA ALA A 461 13.81 26.37 -2.80
C ALA A 461 15.07 26.51 -1.93
N MET A 462 15.18 25.74 -0.86
CA MET A 462 16.33 25.77 0.04
C MET A 462 17.59 25.16 -0.59
N GLU A 463 17.44 24.12 -1.39
CA GLU A 463 18.51 23.42 -2.11
C GLU A 463 18.90 24.12 -3.44
N GLY A 464 18.09 25.05 -3.96
CA GLY A 464 18.29 25.69 -5.26
C GLY A 464 18.11 24.71 -6.43
N TRP A 465 17.23 23.74 -6.29
CA TRP A 465 16.92 22.72 -7.30
C TRP A 465 15.76 23.15 -8.20
N PRO A 466 15.74 22.81 -9.50
CA PRO A 466 16.78 22.09 -10.23
C PRO A 466 17.96 22.99 -10.63
N SER A 467 19.16 22.41 -10.72
CA SER A 467 20.31 23.08 -11.29
C SER A 467 20.18 23.21 -12.82
N ALA A 468 20.89 24.15 -13.43
CA ALA A 468 20.90 24.28 -14.90
C ALA A 468 21.37 22.99 -15.60
N GLY A 469 22.29 22.24 -14.99
CA GLY A 469 22.76 20.94 -15.53
C GLY A 469 21.63 19.92 -15.58
N GLU A 470 20.89 19.75 -14.47
CA GLU A 470 19.74 18.82 -14.40
C GLU A 470 18.63 19.17 -15.40
N LEU A 471 18.38 20.47 -15.62
CA LEU A 471 17.40 20.91 -16.63
C LEU A 471 17.84 20.53 -18.05
N ILE A 472 19.14 20.73 -18.37
CA ILE A 472 19.69 20.40 -19.69
C ILE A 472 19.65 18.89 -19.92
N GLU A 473 20.01 18.08 -18.94
CA GLU A 473 19.99 16.61 -19.04
C GLU A 473 18.58 16.05 -19.21
N ASN A 474 17.59 16.65 -18.58
CA ASN A 474 16.22 16.15 -18.58
C ASN A 474 15.30 16.77 -19.64
N LYS A 475 15.75 17.78 -20.40
CA LYS A 475 14.92 18.55 -21.35
C LYS A 475 14.15 17.69 -22.36
N GLU A 476 14.76 16.58 -22.85
CA GLU A 476 14.14 15.69 -23.82
C GLU A 476 13.28 14.58 -23.18
N ARG A 477 13.44 14.35 -21.88
CA ARG A 477 12.72 13.31 -21.12
C ARG A 477 11.59 13.87 -20.29
N ALA A 478 11.59 15.19 -20.05
CA ALA A 478 10.59 15.85 -19.23
C ALA A 478 9.20 15.74 -19.88
N LYS A 479 8.24 15.26 -19.09
CA LYS A 479 6.83 15.20 -19.50
C LYS A 479 6.03 16.14 -18.60
N HIS A 480 5.24 17.01 -19.23
CA HIS A 480 4.34 17.87 -18.48
C HIS A 480 3.26 17.01 -17.78
N PRO A 481 2.99 17.20 -16.48
CA PRO A 481 2.02 16.40 -15.72
C PRO A 481 0.59 16.56 -16.24
N PHE A 482 0.24 17.74 -16.76
CA PHE A 482 -1.06 17.98 -17.38
C PHE A 482 -0.98 17.66 -18.87
N LYS A 483 -1.89 16.84 -19.38
CA LYS A 483 -2.01 16.57 -20.80
C LYS A 483 -2.40 17.86 -21.51
N TYR A 484 -1.45 18.44 -22.25
CA TYR A 484 -1.73 19.56 -23.15
C TYR A 484 -2.07 18.96 -24.52
N THR A 485 -3.31 19.16 -24.94
CA THR A 485 -3.73 18.96 -26.36
C THR A 485 -3.78 20.34 -26.96
N PRO A 486 -2.89 20.69 -27.93
CA PRO A 486 -2.89 21.99 -28.57
C PRO A 486 -4.18 22.25 -29.36
#